data_0d52782447100a4f5012a1b3995eb3f8
#
_entry.id   0d52782447100a4f5012a1b3995eb3f8
#
_cell.length_a   1.000
_cell.length_b   1.000
_cell.length_c   1.000
_cell.angle_alpha   90.00
_cell.angle_beta   90.00
_cell.angle_gamma   90.00
#
_symmetry.space_group_name_H-M   'P 1'
#
loop_
_entity.id
_entity.type
_entity.pdbx_description
1 polymer ?
#
loop_
_entity_poly.entity_id
_entity_poly.type
_entity_poly.pdbx_seq_one_letter_code
_entity_poly.pdbx_strand_id
1 'polypeptide(L)'
;MKFKDFEIRPTCFLDGHTDPKKWDVVKWYKADKPAKVTDAKTGEEKLQDTFCYSVAQIWWNEKEPCWEFESVGTRFLEDYQEGLCEFILKWIELTDLTRKFTEEA
;
A
#
# COMPACT_ATOMS: atom_id res chain seq x y z
N MET A 1 -5.43 2.26 -5.77
CA MET A 1 -4.80 2.99 -6.90
C MET A 1 -3.57 2.25 -7.35
N LYS A 2 -3.43 2.09 -8.64
CA LYS A 2 -2.33 1.30 -9.24
C LYS A 2 -1.50 2.12 -10.22
N PHE A 3 -0.21 1.81 -10.25
CA PHE A 3 0.74 2.38 -11.20
C PHE A 3 1.76 1.31 -11.57
N LYS A 4 1.72 0.81 -12.83
CA LYS A 4 2.54 -0.33 -13.27
C LYS A 4 2.39 -1.50 -12.30
N ASP A 5 3.49 -1.99 -11.71
CA ASP A 5 3.49 -3.09 -10.74
C ASP A 5 3.22 -2.64 -9.31
N PHE A 6 3.00 -1.33 -9.10
CA PHE A 6 2.79 -0.76 -7.77
C PHE A 6 1.32 -0.54 -7.48
N GLU A 7 0.97 -0.68 -6.22
CA GLU A 7 -0.38 -0.42 -5.73
C GLU A 7 -0.29 0.24 -4.36
N ILE A 8 -1.18 1.21 -4.11
CA ILE A 8 -1.35 1.77 -2.76
C ILE A 8 -2.60 1.12 -2.17
N ARG A 9 -2.43 0.43 -1.07
CA ARG A 9 -3.48 -0.34 -0.40
C ARG A 9 -3.45 -0.12 1.11
N PRO A 10 -4.60 -0.27 1.80
CA PRO A 10 -4.62 -0.13 3.27
C PRO A 10 -3.68 -1.15 3.92
N THR A 11 -2.98 -0.72 4.97
CA THR A 11 -2.20 -1.65 5.79
C THR A 11 -3.16 -2.61 6.49
N CYS A 12 -2.99 -3.91 6.25
CA CYS A 12 -3.80 -4.94 6.83
C CYS A 12 -3.08 -5.56 8.03
N PHE A 13 -3.70 -5.52 9.20
CA PHE A 13 -3.13 -6.10 10.41
C PHE A 13 -3.48 -7.58 10.52
N LEU A 14 -2.79 -8.31 11.41
CA LEU A 14 -2.94 -9.76 11.57
C LEU A 14 -4.37 -10.21 11.88
N ASP A 15 -5.15 -9.37 12.55
CA ASP A 15 -6.55 -9.65 12.87
C ASP A 15 -7.52 -9.29 11.73
N GLY A 16 -6.99 -8.84 10.59
CA GLY A 16 -7.78 -8.52 9.41
C GLY A 16 -8.33 -7.11 9.35
N HIS A 17 -8.17 -6.30 10.41
CA HIS A 17 -8.64 -4.91 10.36
C HIS A 17 -7.66 -4.02 9.59
N THR A 18 -8.14 -2.87 9.12
CA THR A 18 -7.33 -1.84 8.47
C THR A 18 -7.48 -0.52 9.25
N ASP A 19 -6.43 0.33 9.14
CA ASP A 19 -6.45 1.67 9.72
C ASP A 19 -6.50 2.67 8.56
N PRO A 20 -7.52 3.55 8.48
CA PRO A 20 -7.61 4.53 7.41
C PRO A 20 -6.47 5.54 7.39
N LYS A 21 -5.65 5.57 8.43
CA LYS A 21 -4.50 6.46 8.56
C LYS A 21 -3.17 5.80 8.18
N LYS A 22 -3.20 4.52 7.79
CA LYS A 22 -1.99 3.78 7.42
C LYS A 22 -2.19 3.01 6.12
N TRP A 23 -1.27 3.23 5.18
CA TRP A 23 -1.31 2.64 3.86
C TRP A 23 0.07 2.14 3.46
N ASP A 24 0.08 1.11 2.60
CA ASP A 24 1.31 0.56 2.06
C ASP A 24 1.40 0.83 0.57
N VAL A 25 2.60 1.19 0.12
CA VAL A 25 2.94 1.15 -1.30
C VAL A 25 3.60 -0.19 -1.52
N VAL A 26 2.97 -1.07 -2.29
CA VAL A 26 3.44 -2.43 -2.53
C VAL A 26 3.85 -2.60 -4.00
N LYS A 27 4.81 -3.48 -4.22
CA LYS A 27 5.20 -3.92 -5.56
C LYS A 27 4.75 -5.35 -5.74
N TRP A 28 4.01 -5.61 -6.83
CA TRP A 28 3.56 -6.93 -7.21
C TRP A 28 4.59 -7.62 -8.08
N TYR A 29 4.77 -8.91 -7.89
CA TYR A 29 5.67 -9.72 -8.70
C TYR A 29 5.09 -11.12 -8.90
N LYS A 30 5.52 -11.78 -9.97
CA LYS A 30 5.14 -13.15 -10.25
C LYS A 30 6.28 -14.08 -9.85
N ALA A 31 5.98 -15.05 -8.98
CA ALA A 31 6.96 -16.05 -8.56
C ALA A 31 7.17 -17.09 -9.66
N ASP A 32 8.37 -17.65 -9.73
CA ASP A 32 8.70 -18.70 -10.71
C ASP A 32 7.89 -19.98 -10.50
N LYS A 33 7.54 -20.28 -9.24
CA LYS A 33 6.76 -21.45 -8.86
C LYS A 33 5.59 -21.02 -7.99
N PRO A 34 4.36 -21.53 -8.29
CA PRO A 34 3.22 -21.28 -7.41
C PRO A 34 3.47 -21.81 -6.00
N ALA A 35 3.01 -21.10 -4.99
CA ALA A 35 3.07 -21.51 -3.60
C ALA A 35 1.66 -21.76 -3.06
N LYS A 36 1.55 -22.67 -2.10
CA LYS A 36 0.29 -22.90 -1.40
C LYS A 36 0.05 -21.77 -0.42
N VAL A 37 -1.12 -21.15 -0.52
CA VAL A 37 -1.55 -20.07 0.37
C VAL A 37 -2.86 -20.49 1.02
N THR A 38 -2.94 -20.36 2.34
CA THR A 38 -4.15 -20.65 3.10
C THR A 38 -4.91 -19.36 3.39
N ASP A 39 -6.20 -19.33 3.04
CA ASP A 39 -7.05 -18.19 3.38
C ASP A 39 -7.31 -18.19 4.88
N ALA A 40 -6.95 -17.10 5.56
CA ALA A 40 -7.09 -16.98 7.00
C ALA A 40 -8.56 -17.01 7.48
N LYS A 41 -9.50 -16.65 6.60
CA LYS A 41 -10.92 -16.61 6.94
C LYS A 41 -11.63 -17.92 6.71
N THR A 42 -11.32 -18.62 5.60
CA THR A 42 -12.03 -19.83 5.18
C THR A 42 -11.24 -21.11 5.42
N GLY A 43 -9.95 -21.02 5.65
CA GLY A 43 -9.05 -22.17 5.76
C GLY A 43 -8.78 -22.88 4.43
N GLU A 44 -9.29 -22.34 3.32
CA GLU A 44 -9.05 -22.93 2.01
C GLU A 44 -7.61 -22.75 1.56
N GLU A 45 -7.03 -23.80 0.98
CA GLU A 45 -5.72 -23.77 0.35
C GLU A 45 -5.88 -23.54 -1.15
N LYS A 46 -5.05 -22.67 -1.71
CA LYS A 46 -4.98 -22.45 -3.16
C LYS A 46 -3.54 -22.21 -3.58
N LEU A 47 -3.26 -22.45 -4.85
CA LEU A 47 -1.98 -22.12 -5.45
C LEU A 47 -2.00 -20.66 -5.88
N GLN A 48 -0.96 -19.94 -5.51
CA GLN A 48 -0.80 -18.52 -5.86
C GLN A 48 0.60 -18.28 -6.38
N ASP A 49 0.72 -17.57 -7.47
CA ASP A 49 2.01 -17.24 -8.08
C ASP A 49 2.30 -15.73 -8.09
N THR A 50 1.31 -14.90 -7.73
CA THR A 50 1.46 -13.45 -7.68
C THR A 50 1.45 -12.99 -6.24
N PHE A 51 2.50 -12.28 -5.85
CA PHE A 51 2.69 -11.79 -4.49
C PHE A 51 3.12 -10.33 -4.52
N CYS A 52 3.02 -9.67 -3.36
CA CYS A 52 3.50 -8.31 -3.21
C CYS A 52 4.33 -8.15 -1.95
N TYR A 53 5.15 -7.11 -1.94
CA TYR A 53 5.86 -6.69 -0.73
C TYR A 53 5.82 -5.17 -0.63
N SER A 54 5.88 -4.68 0.60
CA SER A 54 5.85 -3.23 0.85
C SER A 54 7.19 -2.61 0.50
N VAL A 55 7.17 -1.52 -0.27
CA VAL A 55 8.36 -0.73 -0.59
C VAL A 55 8.36 0.60 0.16
N ALA A 56 7.20 1.07 0.58
CA ALA A 56 7.05 2.29 1.36
C ALA A 56 5.76 2.23 2.17
N GLN A 57 5.68 3.04 3.21
CA GLN A 57 4.49 3.19 4.03
C GLN A 57 4.06 4.65 4.03
N ILE A 58 2.76 4.89 4.01
CA ILE A 58 2.15 6.21 4.05
C ILE A 58 1.28 6.26 5.29
N TRP A 59 1.40 7.33 6.07
CA TRP A 59 0.58 7.49 7.26
C TRP A 59 0.17 8.94 7.45
N TRP A 60 -0.92 9.12 8.20
CA TRP A 60 -1.39 10.43 8.61
C TRP A 60 -0.70 10.84 9.91
N ASN A 61 0.01 11.97 9.89
CA ASN A 61 0.63 12.54 11.08
C ASN A 61 -0.33 13.56 11.70
N GLU A 62 -0.91 13.22 12.85
CA GLU A 62 -1.89 14.07 13.53
C GLU A 62 -1.28 15.34 14.11
N LYS A 63 0.00 15.32 14.44
CA LYS A 63 0.70 16.48 15.03
C LYS A 63 0.96 17.56 13.99
N GLU A 64 1.38 17.15 12.79
CA GLU A 64 1.69 18.06 11.68
C GLU A 64 0.52 18.23 10.71
N PRO A 65 -0.68 17.74 11.01
CA PRO A 65 -1.81 17.37 10.17
C PRO A 65 -1.47 17.25 8.68
N CYS A 66 -0.66 16.26 8.36
CA CYS A 66 -0.27 16.00 6.97
C CYS A 66 -0.01 14.50 6.74
N TRP A 67 -0.01 14.12 5.47
CA TRP A 67 0.40 12.78 5.07
C TRP A 67 1.92 12.74 4.90
N GLU A 68 2.54 11.69 5.39
CA GLU A 68 3.98 11.45 5.26
C GLU A 68 4.20 10.07 4.68
N PHE A 69 5.33 9.83 4.05
CA PHE A 69 5.72 8.49 3.64
C PHE A 69 7.20 8.23 3.87
N GLU A 70 7.53 6.96 4.00
CA GLU A 70 8.87 6.51 4.33
C GLU A 70 9.16 5.19 3.61
N SER A 71 10.37 5.04 3.13
CA SER A 71 10.84 3.81 2.50
C SER A 71 10.93 2.67 3.51
N VAL A 72 10.59 1.46 3.08
CA VAL A 72 10.83 0.23 3.86
C VAL A 72 12.26 -0.21 3.54
N GLY A 73 13.20 0.13 4.42
CA GLY A 73 14.63 -0.11 4.18
C GLY A 73 15.09 0.55 2.89
N THR A 74 15.78 -0.20 2.03
CA THR A 74 16.27 0.27 0.74
C THR A 74 15.33 -0.06 -0.42
N ARG A 75 14.23 -0.76 -0.16
CA ARG A 75 13.34 -1.29 -1.22
C ARG A 75 12.78 -0.24 -2.16
N PHE A 76 12.41 0.93 -1.64
CA PHE A 76 11.87 2.00 -2.47
C PHE A 76 12.87 2.44 -3.54
N LEU A 77 14.14 2.60 -3.15
CA LEU A 77 15.20 3.02 -4.07
C LEU A 77 15.57 1.90 -5.04
N GLU A 78 15.65 0.66 -4.56
CA GLU A 78 16.01 -0.51 -5.38
C GLU A 78 14.98 -0.79 -6.47
N ASP A 79 13.69 -0.62 -6.16
CA ASP A 79 12.59 -0.88 -7.07
C ASP A 79 12.03 0.37 -7.73
N TYR A 80 12.67 1.51 -7.53
CA TYR A 80 12.18 2.79 -8.03
C TYR A 80 11.98 2.78 -9.54
N GLN A 81 10.85 3.31 -9.97
CA GLN A 81 10.53 3.54 -11.38
C GLN A 81 10.10 4.98 -11.57
N GLU A 82 10.41 5.52 -12.75
CA GLU A 82 10.02 6.88 -13.10
C GLU A 82 8.50 7.05 -12.96
N GLY A 83 8.09 8.10 -12.28
CA GLY A 83 6.68 8.40 -12.02
C GLY A 83 6.16 7.87 -10.69
N LEU A 84 6.96 7.07 -9.95
CA LEU A 84 6.50 6.49 -8.68
C LEU A 84 6.24 7.57 -7.62
N CYS A 85 7.11 8.56 -7.49
CA CYS A 85 6.91 9.66 -6.54
C CYS A 85 5.66 10.45 -6.88
N GLU A 86 5.46 10.78 -8.15
CA GLU A 86 4.28 11.50 -8.63
C GLU A 86 3.00 10.72 -8.37
N PHE A 87 3.05 9.40 -8.53
CA PHE A 87 1.93 8.52 -8.21
C PHE A 87 1.56 8.60 -6.73
N ILE A 88 2.54 8.51 -5.83
CA ILE A 88 2.32 8.60 -4.39
C ILE A 88 1.78 9.99 -4.01
N LEU A 89 2.37 11.06 -4.53
CA LEU A 89 1.95 12.42 -4.27
C LEU A 89 0.52 12.67 -4.78
N LYS A 90 0.17 12.10 -5.92
CA LYS A 90 -1.17 12.19 -6.47
C LYS A 90 -2.19 11.50 -5.57
N TRP A 91 -1.86 10.32 -5.05
CA TRP A 91 -2.71 9.61 -4.11
C TRP A 91 -2.94 10.45 -2.84
N ILE A 92 -1.86 11.04 -2.30
CA ILE A 92 -1.94 11.90 -1.10
C ILE A 92 -2.84 13.10 -1.36
N GLU A 93 -2.67 13.77 -2.51
CA GLU A 93 -3.48 14.92 -2.91
C GLU A 93 -4.97 14.57 -2.98
N LEU A 94 -5.31 13.47 -3.67
CA LEU A 94 -6.69 13.03 -3.83
C LEU A 94 -7.32 12.61 -2.49
N THR A 95 -6.56 11.94 -1.65
CA THR A 95 -7.02 11.50 -0.33
C THR A 95 -7.27 12.69 0.59
N ASP A 96 -6.40 13.68 0.56
CA ASP A 96 -6.54 14.89 1.37
C ASP A 96 -7.76 15.72 0.92
N LEU A 97 -8.01 15.83 -0.37
CA LEU A 97 -9.21 16.48 -0.90
C LEU A 97 -10.48 15.76 -0.42
N THR A 98 -10.51 14.44 -0.48
CA THR A 98 -11.66 13.66 -0.02
C THR A 98 -11.90 13.86 1.47
N ARG A 99 -10.84 13.90 2.28
CA ARG A 99 -10.92 14.16 3.72
C ARG A 99 -11.53 15.54 3.99
N LYS A 100 -11.06 16.57 3.31
CA LYS A 100 -11.57 17.93 3.46
C LYS A 100 -13.05 18.03 3.10
N PHE A 101 -13.45 17.37 2.04
CA PHE A 101 -14.85 17.32 1.63
C PHE A 101 -15.74 16.69 2.71
N THR A 102 -15.28 15.61 3.31
CA THR A 102 -16.00 14.90 4.36
C THR A 102 -16.13 15.74 5.62
N GLU A 103 -15.08 16.47 6.00
CA GLU A 103 -15.08 17.33 7.18
C GLU A 103 -15.97 18.58 7.00
N GLU A 104 -16.07 19.10 5.79
CA GLU A 104 -16.91 20.27 5.48
C GLU A 104 -18.39 19.93 5.32
N ALA A 105 -18.68 18.68 5.08
CA ALA A 105 -20.06 18.21 4.99
C ALA A 105 -20.66 17.96 6.38
#